data_b602c59ba670b9d116f2051a57ced40c
#
_entry.id   b602c59ba670b9d116f2051a57ced40c
#
_cell.length_a   1.000
_cell.length_b   1.000
_cell.length_c   1.000
_cell.angle_alpha   90.00
_cell.angle_beta   90.00
_cell.angle_gamma   90.00
#
_symmetry.space_group_name_H-M   'P 1'
#
loop_
_entity.id
_entity.type
_entity.pdbx_description
1 polymer ?
#
loop_
_entity_poly.entity_id
_entity_poly.type
_entity_poly.pdbx_seq_one_letter_code
_entity_poly.pdbx_strand_id
1 'polypeptide(L)'
;DFISEDNQAMVRKCCPDRMDDLVHFESQTYSVSLLNKYLIVRQRSADKNKHAFLLGYDCCSLLSQIVNYRYITIYSVIKSYGNDTKIEIIRELSKREMTISQLSRKLHLSRSSIGRYVEDLVEEVAVVRVKRVGADIYLRLNPEYFIQSKSAFINYVDTILFELCANIE
;
A
#
# COMPACT_ATOMS: atom_id res chain seq x y z
N ASP A 1 9.64 -23.45 -13.61
CA ASP A 1 8.55 -22.67 -14.20
C ASP A 1 8.49 -21.32 -13.50
N PHE A 2 8.75 -20.25 -14.23
CA PHE A 2 8.79 -18.88 -13.69
C PHE A 2 7.42 -18.39 -13.22
N ILE A 3 6.36 -18.98 -13.73
CA ILE A 3 4.98 -18.62 -13.38
C ILE A 3 4.32 -19.80 -12.69
N SER A 4 4.49 -19.85 -11.37
CA SER A 4 3.70 -20.72 -10.51
C SER A 4 2.22 -20.34 -10.57
N GLU A 5 1.33 -21.26 -10.24
CA GLU A 5 -0.11 -20.97 -10.12
C GLU A 5 -0.39 -19.80 -9.18
N ASP A 6 0.42 -19.65 -8.12
CA ASP A 6 0.34 -18.54 -7.16
C ASP A 6 0.64 -17.18 -7.82
N ASN A 7 1.64 -17.13 -8.71
CA ASN A 7 1.97 -15.90 -9.44
C ASN A 7 0.88 -15.53 -10.47
N GLN A 8 0.25 -16.51 -11.11
CA GLN A 8 -0.90 -16.27 -11.98
C GLN A 8 -2.10 -15.75 -11.20
N ALA A 9 -2.39 -16.34 -10.04
CA ALA A 9 -3.46 -15.87 -9.15
C ALA A 9 -3.20 -14.44 -8.66
N MET A 10 -1.95 -14.11 -8.39
CA MET A 10 -1.53 -12.76 -7.98
C MET A 10 -1.70 -11.73 -9.11
N VAL A 11 -1.27 -12.04 -10.34
CA VAL A 11 -1.46 -11.17 -11.51
C VAL A 11 -2.95 -10.94 -11.77
N ARG A 12 -3.80 -11.96 -11.63
CA ARG A 12 -5.27 -11.83 -11.74
C ARG A 12 -5.84 -10.87 -10.70
N LYS A 13 -5.34 -10.92 -9.48
CA LYS A 13 -5.79 -10.06 -8.37
C LYS A 13 -5.38 -8.59 -8.55
N CYS A 14 -4.23 -8.33 -9.22
CA CYS A 14 -3.70 -6.98 -9.43
C CYS A 14 -4.36 -6.20 -10.56
N CYS A 15 -4.91 -6.88 -11.56
CA CYS A 15 -5.45 -6.25 -12.76
C CYS A 15 -6.84 -6.81 -13.10
N PRO A 16 -7.84 -6.71 -12.19
CA PRO A 16 -9.16 -7.31 -12.37
C PRO A 16 -9.85 -6.81 -13.64
N ASP A 17 -9.82 -5.50 -13.93
CA ASP A 17 -10.54 -4.87 -15.05
C ASP A 17 -9.95 -5.20 -16.44
N ARG A 18 -8.75 -5.79 -16.49
CA ARG A 18 -8.09 -6.18 -17.75
C ARG A 18 -7.96 -7.69 -17.92
N MET A 19 -8.34 -8.45 -16.92
CA MET A 19 -8.15 -9.90 -16.89
C MET A 19 -9.34 -10.66 -17.47
N ASP A 20 -10.55 -10.09 -17.46
CA ASP A 20 -11.69 -10.71 -18.15
C ASP A 20 -11.41 -10.88 -19.65
N ASP A 21 -10.66 -9.94 -20.24
CA ASP A 21 -10.14 -10.08 -21.61
C ASP A 21 -9.04 -11.15 -21.73
N LEU A 22 -8.36 -11.53 -20.64
CA LEU A 22 -7.24 -12.49 -20.66
C LEU A 22 -7.67 -13.93 -20.42
N VAL A 23 -8.83 -14.13 -19.79
CA VAL A 23 -9.36 -15.47 -19.45
C VAL A 23 -9.82 -16.24 -20.72
N HIS A 24 -10.09 -15.53 -21.82
CA HIS A 24 -10.59 -16.10 -23.07
C HIS A 24 -9.52 -16.41 -24.12
N PHE A 25 -8.21 -16.30 -23.80
CA PHE A 25 -7.14 -16.56 -24.76
C PHE A 25 -6.69 -18.02 -24.76
N GLU A 26 -6.57 -18.59 -25.95
CA GLU A 26 -6.13 -19.98 -26.16
C GLU A 26 -4.66 -20.21 -25.74
N SER A 27 -3.81 -19.17 -25.81
CA SER A 27 -2.43 -19.26 -25.38
C SER A 27 -1.86 -17.92 -24.90
N GLN A 28 -1.07 -17.97 -23.83
CA GLN A 28 -0.33 -16.84 -23.30
C GLN A 28 1.15 -17.21 -23.23
N THR A 29 2.01 -16.31 -23.72
CA THR A 29 3.45 -16.46 -23.65
C THR A 29 4.02 -15.41 -22.71
N TYR A 30 4.87 -15.84 -21.77
CA TYR A 30 5.54 -14.97 -20.82
C TYR A 30 7.05 -15.01 -21.08
N SER A 31 7.67 -13.84 -21.12
CA SER A 31 9.12 -13.68 -21.24
C SER A 31 9.63 -12.81 -20.09
N VAL A 32 10.83 -13.07 -19.60
CA VAL A 32 11.45 -12.32 -18.53
C VAL A 32 12.48 -11.36 -19.07
N SER A 33 12.36 -10.08 -18.71
CA SER A 33 13.38 -9.08 -18.98
C SER A 33 14.39 -9.02 -17.84
N LEU A 34 15.63 -9.33 -18.11
CA LEU A 34 16.74 -9.20 -17.16
C LEU A 34 17.28 -7.76 -17.07
N LEU A 35 16.95 -6.92 -18.06
CA LEU A 35 17.42 -5.53 -18.13
C LEU A 35 16.54 -4.57 -17.31
N ASN A 36 15.27 -4.90 -17.13
CA ASN A 36 14.30 -4.04 -16.44
C ASN A 36 13.70 -4.77 -15.25
N LYS A 37 13.88 -4.20 -14.06
CA LYS A 37 13.45 -4.82 -12.80
C LYS A 37 11.91 -4.92 -12.69
N TYR A 38 11.19 -3.87 -13.05
CA TYR A 38 9.75 -3.70 -12.80
C TYR A 38 8.93 -3.49 -14.08
N LEU A 39 9.40 -3.99 -15.21
CA LEU A 39 8.71 -3.81 -16.47
C LEU A 39 7.52 -4.78 -16.59
N ILE A 40 6.39 -4.26 -17.01
CA ILE A 40 5.24 -5.08 -17.46
C ILE A 40 4.81 -4.51 -18.82
N VAL A 41 5.07 -5.26 -19.87
CA VAL A 41 4.65 -4.89 -21.22
C VAL A 41 3.79 -6.00 -21.80
N ARG A 42 2.61 -5.61 -22.31
CA ARG A 42 1.75 -6.49 -23.07
C ARG A 42 2.02 -6.26 -24.56
N GLN A 43 2.46 -7.28 -25.25
CA GLN A 43 2.62 -7.27 -26.69
C GLN A 43 1.42 -7.94 -27.34
N ARG A 44 0.76 -7.22 -28.25
CA ARG A 44 -0.31 -7.81 -29.07
C ARG A 44 0.32 -8.64 -30.18
N SER A 45 -0.09 -9.89 -30.30
CA SER A 45 0.23 -10.71 -31.46
C SER A 45 -0.66 -10.33 -32.66
N ALA A 46 -0.20 -10.59 -33.87
CA ALA A 46 -1.03 -10.50 -35.07
C ALA A 46 -2.23 -11.48 -35.03
N ASP A 47 -2.08 -12.57 -34.30
CA ASP A 47 -3.16 -13.49 -33.93
C ASP A 47 -3.88 -12.94 -32.70
N LYS A 48 -5.15 -12.54 -32.87
CA LYS A 48 -5.98 -11.93 -31.82
C LYS A 48 -6.16 -12.82 -30.57
N ASN A 49 -5.95 -14.12 -30.71
CA ASN A 49 -6.10 -15.09 -29.61
C ASN A 49 -4.80 -15.37 -28.86
N LYS A 50 -3.69 -14.72 -29.24
CA LYS A 50 -2.40 -14.90 -28.60
C LYS A 50 -1.90 -13.60 -28.00
N HIS A 51 -1.41 -13.67 -26.78
CA HIS A 51 -0.79 -12.54 -26.09
C HIS A 51 0.58 -12.94 -25.54
N ALA A 52 1.53 -12.02 -25.65
CA ALA A 52 2.83 -12.13 -25.04
C ALA A 52 2.99 -11.05 -23.96
N PHE A 53 3.57 -11.44 -22.84
CA PHE A 53 3.91 -10.54 -21.74
C PHE A 53 5.42 -10.56 -21.55
N LEU A 54 6.02 -9.37 -21.50
CA LEU A 54 7.39 -9.19 -21.06
C LEU A 54 7.36 -8.65 -19.63
N LEU A 55 7.87 -9.45 -18.70
CA LEU A 55 7.86 -9.16 -17.27
C LEU A 55 9.28 -8.85 -16.81
N GLY A 56 9.47 -7.80 -16.03
CA GLY A 56 10.71 -7.55 -15.33
C GLY A 56 11.00 -8.66 -14.32
N TYR A 57 12.27 -8.91 -14.02
CA TYR A 57 12.67 -10.04 -13.17
C TYR A 57 12.13 -9.95 -11.72
N ASP A 58 11.70 -8.78 -11.27
CA ASP A 58 11.13 -8.55 -9.94
C ASP A 58 9.70 -7.97 -9.98
N CYS A 59 9.01 -8.09 -11.12
CA CYS A 59 7.65 -7.56 -11.25
C CYS A 59 6.65 -8.24 -10.30
N CYS A 60 6.84 -9.53 -9.98
CA CYS A 60 5.99 -10.24 -9.03
C CYS A 60 6.14 -9.70 -7.60
N SER A 61 7.35 -9.31 -7.19
CA SER A 61 7.58 -8.63 -5.91
C SER A 61 6.86 -7.28 -5.87
N LEU A 62 6.96 -6.48 -6.94
CA LEU A 62 6.23 -5.23 -7.06
C LEU A 62 4.71 -5.45 -7.04
N LEU A 63 4.20 -6.41 -7.79
CA LEU A 63 2.78 -6.73 -7.82
C LEU A 63 2.27 -7.22 -6.46
N SER A 64 3.05 -8.05 -5.74
CA SER A 64 2.68 -8.49 -4.39
C SER A 64 2.62 -7.32 -3.42
N GLN A 65 3.53 -6.37 -3.55
CA GLN A 65 3.48 -5.12 -2.82
C GLN A 65 2.19 -4.35 -3.16
N ILE A 66 1.88 -4.12 -4.42
CA ILE A 66 0.68 -3.41 -4.88
C ILE A 66 -0.61 -4.10 -4.40
N VAL A 67 -0.68 -5.43 -4.42
CA VAL A 67 -1.88 -6.20 -3.99
C VAL A 67 -2.09 -6.16 -2.48
N ASN A 68 -1.01 -6.21 -1.73
CA ASN A 68 -1.06 -6.12 -0.27
C ASN A 68 -1.23 -4.67 0.21
N TYR A 69 -1.09 -3.70 -0.69
CA TYR A 69 -1.23 -2.29 -0.40
C TYR A 69 -2.67 -1.82 -0.66
N ARG A 70 -3.38 -1.49 0.41
CA ARG A 70 -4.40 -0.47 0.30
C ARG A 70 -3.71 0.77 -0.26
N TYR A 71 -4.11 1.22 -1.45
CA TYR A 71 -3.54 2.43 -2.06
C TYR A 71 -3.71 3.61 -1.09
N ILE A 72 -2.59 4.08 -0.52
CA ILE A 72 -2.62 5.20 0.42
C ILE A 72 -2.78 6.48 -0.38
N THR A 73 -3.95 7.08 -0.25
CA THR A 73 -4.25 8.39 -0.87
C THR A 73 -3.78 9.53 0.02
N ILE A 74 -3.65 10.72 -0.54
CA ILE A 74 -3.40 11.93 0.25
C ILE A 74 -4.48 12.14 1.32
N TYR A 75 -5.73 11.77 1.07
CA TYR A 75 -6.82 11.86 2.05
C TYR A 75 -6.59 10.94 3.24
N SER A 76 -6.14 9.70 3.02
CA SER A 76 -5.76 8.77 4.09
C SER A 76 -4.61 9.35 4.94
N VAL A 77 -3.63 9.97 4.29
CA VAL A 77 -2.51 10.64 4.98
C VAL A 77 -3.03 11.78 5.84
N ILE A 78 -3.80 12.70 5.28
CA ILE A 78 -4.38 13.82 6.02
C ILE A 78 -5.24 13.34 7.18
N LYS A 79 -6.07 12.30 6.98
CA LYS A 79 -6.94 11.74 8.03
C LYS A 79 -6.13 11.16 9.19
N SER A 80 -4.97 10.56 8.92
CA SER A 80 -4.07 10.03 9.96
C SER A 80 -3.28 11.10 10.69
N TYR A 81 -2.88 12.18 10.02
CA TYR A 81 -2.06 13.25 10.61
C TYR A 81 -2.86 14.51 10.98
N GLY A 82 -4.11 14.62 10.58
CA GLY A 82 -4.93 15.83 10.78
C GLY A 82 -5.40 16.08 12.23
N ASN A 83 -4.78 15.44 13.23
CA ASN A 83 -5.12 15.62 14.64
C ASN A 83 -3.88 15.45 15.52
N ASP A 84 -3.61 16.43 16.40
CA ASP A 84 -2.43 16.45 17.27
C ASP A 84 -2.30 15.16 18.12
N THR A 85 -3.42 14.66 18.63
CA THR A 85 -3.41 13.43 19.44
C THR A 85 -2.99 12.22 18.61
N LYS A 86 -3.42 12.11 17.34
CA LYS A 86 -2.98 11.03 16.45
C LYS A 86 -1.49 11.14 16.16
N ILE A 87 -0.97 12.35 15.97
CA ILE A 87 0.47 12.59 15.77
C ILE A 87 1.26 12.15 17.02
N GLU A 88 0.79 12.49 18.22
CA GLU A 88 1.43 12.06 19.46
C GLU A 88 1.38 10.53 19.65
N ILE A 89 0.26 9.88 19.32
CA ILE A 89 0.16 8.40 19.32
C ILE A 89 1.19 7.80 18.36
N ILE A 90 1.30 8.30 17.14
CA ILE A 90 2.28 7.86 16.14
C ILE A 90 3.70 8.06 16.70
N ARG A 91 4.00 9.22 17.29
CA ARG A 91 5.30 9.53 17.88
C ARG A 91 5.66 8.57 19.02
N GLU A 92 4.73 8.22 19.88
CA GLU A 92 5.01 7.27 20.97
C GLU A 92 5.17 5.84 20.44
N LEU A 93 4.35 5.41 19.48
CA LEU A 93 4.46 4.10 18.84
C LEU A 93 5.70 3.95 17.94
N SER A 94 6.31 5.05 17.48
CA SER A 94 7.57 5.00 16.72
C SER A 94 8.76 4.58 17.59
N LYS A 95 8.65 4.76 18.92
CA LYS A 95 9.70 4.40 19.89
C LYS A 95 9.62 2.93 20.30
N ARG A 96 8.41 2.39 20.45
CA ARG A 96 8.14 1.00 20.86
C ARG A 96 6.67 0.62 20.72
N GLU A 97 6.40 -0.67 20.76
CA GLU A 97 5.04 -1.20 20.87
C GLU A 97 4.40 -0.78 22.21
N MET A 98 3.14 -0.35 22.17
CA MET A 98 2.40 0.07 23.35
C MET A 98 0.96 -0.41 23.31
N THR A 99 0.33 -0.56 24.47
CA THR A 99 -1.10 -0.81 24.62
C THR A 99 -1.88 0.50 24.72
N ILE A 100 -3.21 0.46 24.49
CA ILE A 100 -4.09 1.62 24.71
C ILE A 100 -3.95 2.17 26.14
N SER A 101 -3.80 1.29 27.14
CA SER A 101 -3.60 1.68 28.53
C SER A 101 -2.28 2.43 28.78
N GLN A 102 -1.22 2.02 28.09
CA GLN A 102 0.08 2.70 28.17
C GLN A 102 0.06 4.06 27.48
N LEU A 103 -0.55 4.15 26.29
CA LEU A 103 -0.75 5.41 25.57
C LEU A 103 -1.61 6.39 26.37
N SER A 104 -2.72 5.93 26.96
CA SER A 104 -3.60 6.73 27.81
C SER A 104 -2.83 7.38 28.98
N ARG A 105 -2.01 6.59 29.69
CA ARG A 105 -1.16 7.12 30.77
C ARG A 105 -0.09 8.09 30.26
N LYS A 106 0.51 7.80 29.12
CA LYS A 106 1.62 8.59 28.56
C LYS A 106 1.14 9.95 28.03
N LEU A 107 -0.03 9.98 27.41
CA LEU A 107 -0.60 11.18 26.80
C LEU A 107 -1.61 11.90 27.72
N HIS A 108 -1.82 11.40 28.94
CA HIS A 108 -2.77 11.95 29.91
C HIS A 108 -4.20 12.10 29.37
N LEU A 109 -4.63 11.15 28.55
CA LEU A 109 -5.96 11.11 27.96
C LEU A 109 -6.73 9.86 28.40
N SER A 110 -8.07 9.89 28.31
CA SER A 110 -8.90 8.74 28.66
C SER A 110 -8.63 7.56 27.71
N ARG A 111 -8.80 6.32 28.22
CA ARG A 111 -8.67 5.11 27.39
C ARG A 111 -9.65 5.09 26.22
N SER A 112 -10.87 5.60 26.42
CA SER A 112 -11.88 5.69 25.38
C SER A 112 -11.48 6.66 24.27
N SER A 113 -10.92 7.82 24.62
CA SER A 113 -10.42 8.78 23.61
C SER A 113 -9.26 8.20 22.82
N ILE A 114 -8.25 7.61 23.50
CA ILE A 114 -7.13 6.94 22.81
C ILE A 114 -7.65 5.77 21.95
N GLY A 115 -8.60 4.97 22.48
CA GLY A 115 -9.20 3.86 21.73
C GLY A 115 -9.78 4.31 20.40
N ARG A 116 -10.56 5.39 20.39
CA ARG A 116 -11.15 5.95 19.16
C ARG A 116 -10.09 6.38 18.14
N TYR A 117 -9.07 7.13 18.59
CA TYR A 117 -7.98 7.55 17.70
C TYR A 117 -7.15 6.38 17.15
N VAL A 118 -6.95 5.36 17.99
CA VAL A 118 -6.26 4.13 17.57
C VAL A 118 -7.09 3.36 16.53
N GLU A 119 -8.42 3.25 16.71
CA GLU A 119 -9.28 2.61 15.71
C GLU A 119 -9.21 3.34 14.37
N ASP A 120 -9.29 4.68 14.36
CA ASP A 120 -9.11 5.46 13.13
C ASP A 120 -7.76 5.17 12.46
N LEU A 121 -6.67 5.08 13.22
CA LEU A 121 -5.33 4.78 12.70
C LEU A 121 -5.20 3.32 12.21
N VAL A 122 -5.93 2.39 12.81
CA VAL A 122 -6.01 0.99 12.37
C VAL A 122 -6.83 0.87 11.08
N GLU A 123 -7.93 1.61 10.95
CA GLU A 123 -8.72 1.68 9.72
C GLU A 123 -7.89 2.19 8.54
N GLU A 124 -7.03 3.19 8.76
CA GLU A 124 -6.11 3.70 7.74
C GLU A 124 -4.86 2.82 7.57
N VAL A 125 -4.75 1.71 8.29
CA VAL A 125 -3.59 0.78 8.26
C VAL A 125 -2.27 1.41 8.74
N ALA A 126 -2.33 2.59 9.35
CA ALA A 126 -1.16 3.26 9.92
C ALA A 126 -0.65 2.55 11.18
N VAL A 127 -1.57 1.92 11.92
CA VAL A 127 -1.29 1.14 13.14
C VAL A 127 -1.81 -0.28 12.96
N VAL A 128 -1.08 -1.25 13.44
CA VAL A 128 -1.46 -2.68 13.44
C VAL A 128 -1.49 -3.24 14.86
N ARG A 129 -2.41 -4.17 15.10
CA ARG A 129 -2.46 -4.96 16.32
C ARG A 129 -1.50 -6.14 16.18
N VAL A 130 -0.51 -6.25 17.07
CA VAL A 130 0.59 -7.22 16.91
C VAL A 130 0.34 -8.48 17.71
N LYS A 131 0.07 -8.32 19.00
CA LYS A 131 -0.09 -9.44 19.93
C LYS A 131 -1.06 -9.08 21.05
N ARG A 132 -1.67 -10.11 21.61
CA ARG A 132 -2.51 -10.01 22.80
C ARG A 132 -1.82 -10.68 23.99
N VAL A 133 -1.76 -9.98 25.11
CA VAL A 133 -1.25 -10.53 26.37
C VAL A 133 -2.33 -10.27 27.44
N GLY A 134 -3.05 -11.32 27.82
CA GLY A 134 -4.24 -11.20 28.67
C GLY A 134 -5.32 -10.36 28.01
N ALA A 135 -5.71 -9.27 28.66
CA ALA A 135 -6.68 -8.30 28.15
C ALA A 135 -6.06 -7.21 27.27
N ASP A 136 -4.75 -7.06 27.29
CA ASP A 136 -4.03 -5.99 26.61
C ASP A 136 -3.65 -6.40 25.17
N ILE A 137 -3.96 -5.50 24.21
CA ILE A 137 -3.54 -5.63 22.80
C ILE A 137 -2.40 -4.64 22.57
N TYR A 138 -1.28 -5.14 22.09
CA TYR A 138 -0.13 -4.35 21.72
C TYR A 138 -0.28 -3.81 20.30
N LEU A 139 0.06 -2.54 20.13
CA LEU A 139 -0.03 -1.77 18.91
C LEU A 139 1.37 -1.44 18.41
N ARG A 140 1.55 -1.45 17.10
CA ARG A 140 2.79 -1.07 16.41
C ARG A 140 2.44 -0.24 15.17
N LEU A 141 3.34 0.65 14.78
CA LEU A 141 3.25 1.31 13.48
C LEU A 141 3.44 0.31 12.34
N ASN A 142 2.78 0.58 11.23
CA ASN A 142 3.00 -0.13 9.96
C ASN A 142 4.03 0.65 9.12
N PRO A 143 5.30 0.22 9.00
CA PRO A 143 6.32 0.95 8.27
C PRO A 143 5.94 1.20 6.80
N GLU A 144 5.27 0.25 6.19
CA GLU A 144 4.82 0.32 4.81
C GLU A 144 3.88 1.52 4.58
N TYR A 145 2.94 1.74 5.52
CA TYR A 145 2.05 2.88 5.48
C TYR A 145 2.83 4.19 5.42
N PHE A 146 3.88 4.35 6.22
CA PHE A 146 4.66 5.58 6.28
C PHE A 146 5.50 5.82 5.03
N ILE A 147 6.05 4.75 4.42
CA ILE A 147 6.76 4.82 3.14
C ILE A 147 5.81 5.33 2.05
N GLN A 148 4.61 4.77 1.97
CA GLN A 148 3.62 5.18 0.97
C GLN A 148 3.04 6.56 1.24
N SER A 149 2.79 6.91 2.50
CA SER A 149 2.32 8.25 2.88
C SER A 149 3.28 9.33 2.42
N LYS A 150 4.60 9.09 2.56
CA LYS A 150 5.64 9.99 2.03
C LYS A 150 5.49 10.17 0.52
N SER A 151 5.35 9.09 -0.23
CA SER A 151 5.21 9.15 -1.69
C SER A 151 3.91 9.85 -2.11
N ALA A 152 2.79 9.53 -1.45
CA ALA A 152 1.50 10.16 -1.73
C ALA A 152 1.53 11.67 -1.47
N PHE A 153 2.19 12.10 -0.39
CA PHE A 153 2.32 13.52 -0.06
C PHE A 153 3.22 14.26 -1.06
N ILE A 154 4.36 13.68 -1.42
CA ILE A 154 5.29 14.28 -2.41
C ILE A 154 4.56 14.42 -3.76
N ASN A 155 3.93 13.38 -4.27
CA ASN A 155 3.21 13.42 -5.54
C ASN A 155 2.11 14.47 -5.55
N TYR A 156 1.39 14.65 -4.44
CA TYR A 156 0.37 15.68 -4.31
C TYR A 156 0.96 17.09 -4.38
N VAL A 157 2.05 17.33 -3.66
CA VAL A 157 2.74 18.64 -3.67
C VAL A 157 3.33 18.93 -5.06
N ASP A 158 3.94 17.94 -5.71
CA ASP A 158 4.49 18.07 -7.06
C ASP A 158 3.40 18.41 -8.08
N THR A 159 2.21 17.82 -7.95
CA THR A 159 1.06 18.16 -8.81
C THR A 159 0.65 19.63 -8.64
N ILE A 160 0.55 20.11 -7.40
CA ILE A 160 0.22 21.52 -7.12
C ILE A 160 1.29 22.46 -7.69
N LEU A 161 2.56 22.14 -7.50
CA LEU A 161 3.66 22.94 -8.01
C LEU A 161 3.65 23.00 -9.54
N PHE A 162 3.39 21.86 -10.19
CA PHE A 162 3.25 21.81 -11.66
C PHE A 162 2.12 22.72 -12.14
N GLU A 163 0.93 22.64 -11.52
CA GLU A 163 -0.22 23.49 -11.87
C GLU A 163 0.08 24.98 -11.63
N LEU A 164 0.75 25.32 -10.53
CA LEU A 164 1.15 26.70 -10.24
C LEU A 164 2.13 27.24 -11.28
N CYS A 165 3.13 26.46 -11.70
CA CYS A 165 4.10 26.86 -12.71
C CYS A 165 3.44 27.02 -14.10
N ALA A 166 2.51 26.15 -14.46
CA ALA A 166 1.79 26.23 -15.72
C ALA A 166 0.86 27.45 -15.84
N ASN A 167 0.43 28.04 -14.72
CA ASN A 167 -0.42 29.26 -14.70
C ASN A 167 0.35 30.55 -14.64
N ILE A 168 1.69 30.54 -14.64
CA ILE A 168 2.56 31.73 -14.59
C ILE A 168 3.00 32.18 -16.01
N GLU A 169 2.79 31.32 -17.03
CA GLU A 169 2.98 31.68 -18.44
C GLU A 169 1.70 32.26 -19.05
#